data_b9c312b7fcc3501573757ccfabc30fad
#
_entry.id   b9c312b7fcc3501573757ccfabc30fad
#
_cell.length_a   1.000
_cell.length_b   1.000
_cell.length_c   1.000
_cell.angle_alpha   90.00
_cell.angle_beta   90.00
_cell.angle_gamma   90.00
#
_symmetry.space_group_name_H-M   'P 1'
#
loop_
_entity.id
_entity.type
_entity.pdbx_description
1 polymer ?
#
loop_
_entity_poly.entity_id
_entity_poly.type
_entity_poly.pdbx_seq_one_letter_code
_entity_poly.pdbx_strand_id
1 'polypeptide(L)'
;MSGTMAEKVWRDHIVSKGADGAPDLLYIDLHLVHEVTSPQAFEGLRLAGRPVRRPDLTIATEDHNTPTVDIDRPIADITSRTQIDTLRENAREFGIRLHSLGDADQGIVHVVGPQLGLTQPGMTVVCGDSHTSTHGAFGALAFGIGTSQVEHVLATQTLPMAPFKTMAITVNGSLPPGSTAKDIILAIIAKIGTGGGQGYVLEYRGQAIRELSMEGRMTICNMSIEAGARAGMIAPDETTFAYIKGRPHAPEGEDWDRAVEYWRSLASDDDAVFDAEVVLEAADIEPFVTWGTNPGQGVPLSAAVPSPEDFADENKRAAAKRALEYMDLQAGTPMRDIAVNTVFIGSCTNGRIEDLRAAADVLKGRRKADGVRVMVVPGSARVRLQAEREGLDKVFTDFGAEWRNAGCSMCLGMNPDTMAPGERSASTSNRNFEGRQGKGSRTHLVSPVVAAATAVRGTLSSPADL
;
A
#
# COMPACT_ATOMS: atom_id res chain seq x y z
N MET A 1 1.34 -29.53 -14.49
CA MET A 1 1.22 -29.70 -13.04
C MET A 1 0.29 -28.60 -12.57
N SER A 2 -0.78 -29.00 -11.90
CA SER A 2 -1.69 -28.06 -11.24
C SER A 2 -0.92 -27.24 -10.20
N GLY A 3 -1.27 -25.95 -10.06
CA GLY A 3 -0.61 -25.08 -9.10
C GLY A 3 -1.36 -23.78 -8.84
N THR A 4 -1.04 -23.14 -7.73
CA THR A 4 -1.50 -21.80 -7.41
C THR A 4 -0.81 -20.76 -8.32
N MET A 5 -1.41 -19.61 -8.46
CA MET A 5 -0.82 -18.51 -9.25
C MET A 5 0.61 -18.17 -8.78
N ALA A 6 0.82 -18.10 -7.48
CA ALA A 6 2.14 -17.83 -6.92
C ALA A 6 3.18 -18.88 -7.30
N GLU A 7 2.80 -20.18 -7.27
CA GLU A 7 3.69 -21.28 -7.70
C GLU A 7 3.98 -21.26 -9.20
N LYS A 8 3.00 -20.86 -10.03
CA LYS A 8 3.22 -20.70 -11.48
C LYS A 8 4.25 -19.62 -11.75
N VAL A 9 4.07 -18.42 -11.18
CA VAL A 9 5.02 -17.32 -11.33
C VAL A 9 6.40 -17.69 -10.78
N TRP A 10 6.47 -18.32 -9.61
CA TRP A 10 7.74 -18.80 -9.04
C TRP A 10 8.49 -19.72 -9.99
N ARG A 11 7.81 -20.74 -10.48
CA ARG A 11 8.40 -21.75 -11.39
C ARG A 11 8.95 -21.13 -12.66
N ASP A 12 8.23 -20.17 -13.24
CA ASP A 12 8.61 -19.51 -14.49
C ASP A 12 9.86 -18.61 -14.32
N HIS A 13 10.21 -18.25 -13.06
CA HIS A 13 11.34 -17.36 -12.75
C HIS A 13 12.54 -18.07 -12.14
N ILE A 14 12.54 -19.39 -12.00
CA ILE A 14 13.69 -20.14 -11.49
C ILE A 14 14.83 -20.09 -12.49
N VAL A 15 15.91 -19.41 -12.15
CA VAL A 15 17.20 -19.40 -12.89
C VAL A 15 18.03 -20.62 -12.50
N SER A 16 18.06 -20.95 -11.20
CA SER A 16 18.74 -22.15 -10.68
C SER A 16 17.98 -22.67 -9.48
N LYS A 17 17.68 -23.95 -9.48
CA LYS A 17 17.03 -24.60 -8.36
C LYS A 17 18.03 -24.90 -7.27
N GLY A 18 17.67 -24.57 -6.01
CA GLY A 18 18.48 -24.91 -4.84
C GLY A 18 18.58 -26.43 -4.64
N ALA A 19 19.74 -26.91 -4.27
CA ALA A 19 19.97 -28.31 -3.89
C ALA A 19 19.99 -28.42 -2.36
N ASP A 20 19.59 -29.57 -1.83
CA ASP A 20 19.69 -29.91 -0.40
C ASP A 20 19.07 -28.87 0.57
N GLY A 21 17.95 -28.26 0.16
CA GLY A 21 17.25 -27.25 0.96
C GLY A 21 17.80 -25.83 0.84
N ALA A 22 18.76 -25.60 -0.04
CA ALA A 22 19.20 -24.25 -0.38
C ALA A 22 18.09 -23.48 -1.10
N PRO A 23 18.09 -22.14 -1.01
CA PRO A 23 17.11 -21.31 -1.71
C PRO A 23 17.22 -21.43 -3.25
N ASP A 24 16.08 -21.34 -3.94
CA ASP A 24 16.07 -21.16 -5.38
C ASP A 24 16.58 -19.76 -5.76
N LEU A 25 17.24 -19.65 -6.90
CA LEU A 25 17.65 -18.37 -7.46
C LEU A 25 16.58 -17.93 -8.47
N LEU A 26 15.87 -16.84 -8.16
CA LEU A 26 14.81 -16.28 -8.99
C LEU A 26 15.33 -15.11 -9.83
N TYR A 27 14.88 -15.02 -11.07
CA TYR A 27 15.01 -13.83 -11.89
C TYR A 27 14.04 -12.75 -11.40
N ILE A 28 14.44 -11.48 -11.46
CA ILE A 28 13.61 -10.33 -11.10
C ILE A 28 13.32 -9.50 -12.34
N ASP A 29 12.04 -9.35 -12.70
CA ASP A 29 11.62 -8.61 -13.91
C ASP A 29 11.64 -7.10 -13.71
N LEU A 30 11.30 -6.62 -12.50
CA LEU A 30 11.26 -5.19 -12.21
C LEU A 30 11.84 -4.91 -10.81
N HIS A 31 12.84 -4.05 -10.77
CA HIS A 31 13.40 -3.53 -9.53
C HIS A 31 13.04 -2.06 -9.36
N LEU A 32 12.24 -1.76 -8.36
CA LEU A 32 11.87 -0.39 -7.99
C LEU A 32 12.77 0.09 -6.86
N VAL A 33 13.24 1.35 -6.96
CA VAL A 33 14.23 1.91 -6.05
C VAL A 33 13.77 3.30 -5.57
N HIS A 34 14.04 3.62 -4.32
CA HIS A 34 13.82 4.94 -3.75
C HIS A 34 14.99 5.35 -2.84
N GLU A 35 14.97 6.58 -2.32
CA GLU A 35 16.10 7.21 -1.65
C GLU A 35 16.46 6.62 -0.28
N VAL A 36 15.52 5.94 0.41
CA VAL A 36 15.74 5.52 1.80
C VAL A 36 16.57 4.24 1.92
N THR A 37 16.33 3.25 1.08
CA THR A 37 16.94 1.90 1.20
C THR A 37 18.03 1.62 0.18
N SER A 38 18.33 2.55 -0.70
CA SER A 38 19.29 2.35 -1.80
C SER A 38 20.72 2.87 -1.59
N PRO A 39 21.00 3.87 -0.73
CA PRO A 39 22.34 4.46 -0.65
C PRO A 39 23.46 3.44 -0.39
N GLN A 40 23.28 2.58 0.62
CA GLN A 40 24.27 1.55 0.97
C GLN A 40 24.39 0.47 -0.11
N ALA A 41 23.30 0.15 -0.82
CA ALA A 41 23.32 -0.82 -1.91
C ALA A 41 24.19 -0.33 -3.10
N PHE A 42 24.05 0.92 -3.49
CA PHE A 42 24.90 1.53 -4.52
C PHE A 42 26.35 1.67 -4.08
N GLU A 43 26.58 2.01 -2.80
CA GLU A 43 27.95 2.05 -2.27
C GLU A 43 28.61 0.68 -2.30
N GLY A 44 27.88 -0.39 -1.96
CA GLY A 44 28.36 -1.77 -2.09
C GLY A 44 28.77 -2.14 -3.52
N LEU A 45 27.94 -1.75 -4.53
CA LEU A 45 28.31 -1.94 -5.95
C LEU A 45 29.60 -1.19 -6.31
N ARG A 46 29.74 0.07 -5.87
CA ARG A 46 30.92 0.90 -6.14
C ARG A 46 32.18 0.31 -5.54
N LEU A 47 32.13 -0.13 -4.29
CA LEU A 47 33.25 -0.80 -3.61
C LEU A 47 33.62 -2.12 -4.26
N ALA A 48 32.65 -2.86 -4.80
CA ALA A 48 32.86 -4.11 -5.50
C ALA A 48 33.26 -3.93 -6.98
N GLY A 49 33.27 -2.70 -7.51
CA GLY A 49 33.52 -2.39 -8.90
C GLY A 49 32.48 -3.01 -9.87
N ARG A 50 31.22 -3.12 -9.44
CA ARG A 50 30.14 -3.77 -10.20
C ARG A 50 29.17 -2.74 -10.78
N PRO A 51 28.80 -2.85 -12.07
CA PRO A 51 27.70 -2.07 -12.63
C PRO A 51 26.34 -2.61 -12.17
N VAL A 52 25.29 -1.81 -12.37
CA VAL A 52 23.92 -2.32 -12.34
C VAL A 52 23.70 -3.25 -13.55
N ARG A 53 23.21 -4.45 -13.30
CA ARG A 53 23.07 -5.51 -14.30
C ARG A 53 22.06 -5.17 -15.40
N ARG A 54 20.89 -4.64 -14.98
CA ARG A 54 19.77 -4.30 -15.87
C ARG A 54 19.20 -2.92 -15.50
N PRO A 55 19.89 -1.83 -15.86
CA PRO A 55 19.40 -0.49 -15.61
C PRO A 55 18.07 -0.20 -16.33
N ASP A 56 17.77 -0.90 -17.41
CA ASP A 56 16.50 -0.85 -18.14
C ASP A 56 15.31 -1.47 -17.39
N LEU A 57 15.55 -2.38 -16.45
CA LEU A 57 14.55 -3.00 -15.57
C LEU A 57 14.59 -2.42 -14.14
N THR A 58 15.36 -1.36 -13.92
CA THR A 58 15.48 -0.67 -12.63
C THR A 58 14.95 0.74 -12.76
N ILE A 59 13.92 1.08 -11.98
CA ILE A 59 13.28 2.40 -12.01
C ILE A 59 13.35 3.01 -10.62
N ALA A 60 13.82 4.25 -10.54
CA ALA A 60 13.91 5.00 -9.29
C ALA A 60 12.89 6.14 -9.25
N THR A 61 12.40 6.45 -8.05
CA THR A 61 11.55 7.62 -7.78
C THR A 61 11.89 8.23 -6.42
N GLU A 62 11.69 9.54 -6.29
CA GLU A 62 11.82 10.27 -5.04
C GLU A 62 10.44 10.36 -4.40
N ASP A 63 10.22 9.74 -3.23
CA ASP A 63 8.88 9.65 -2.66
C ASP A 63 8.77 9.72 -1.12
N HIS A 64 9.78 9.25 -0.38
CA HIS A 64 9.71 9.13 1.08
C HIS A 64 10.09 10.43 1.81
N ASN A 65 11.19 11.05 1.41
CA ASN A 65 11.76 12.26 2.03
C ASN A 65 11.39 13.55 1.29
N THR A 66 10.45 13.48 0.35
CA THR A 66 10.03 14.63 -0.45
C THR A 66 9.08 15.53 0.33
N PRO A 67 9.25 16.87 0.28
CA PRO A 67 8.26 17.80 0.79
C PRO A 67 7.00 17.76 -0.08
N THR A 68 5.85 18.05 0.53
CA THR A 68 4.56 18.17 -0.16
C THR A 68 4.12 19.61 -0.40
N VAL A 69 4.89 20.56 0.12
CA VAL A 69 4.75 22.01 -0.09
C VAL A 69 6.09 22.60 -0.51
N ASP A 70 6.07 23.74 -1.18
CA ASP A 70 7.27 24.47 -1.60
C ASP A 70 8.30 23.57 -2.32
N ILE A 71 7.84 22.68 -3.19
CA ILE A 71 8.68 21.66 -3.86
C ILE A 71 9.72 22.24 -4.81
N ASP A 72 9.59 23.50 -5.16
CA ASP A 72 10.52 24.30 -5.95
C ASP A 72 11.69 24.86 -5.12
N ARG A 73 11.64 24.73 -3.80
CA ARG A 73 12.69 25.17 -2.87
C ARG A 73 13.61 24.01 -2.47
N PRO A 74 14.86 24.31 -2.07
CA PRO A 74 15.72 23.29 -1.50
C PRO A 74 15.10 22.63 -0.27
N ILE A 75 15.20 21.29 -0.18
CA ILE A 75 14.72 20.53 0.99
C ILE A 75 15.45 21.02 2.23
N ALA A 76 14.71 21.50 3.22
CA ALA A 76 15.27 22.14 4.43
C ALA A 76 15.99 21.13 5.35
N ASP A 77 15.39 19.94 5.53
CA ASP A 77 16.03 18.89 6.33
C ASP A 77 17.26 18.33 5.61
N ILE A 78 18.40 18.36 6.30
CA ILE A 78 19.70 17.99 5.73
C ILE A 78 19.75 16.51 5.41
N THR A 79 19.19 15.66 6.25
CA THR A 79 19.19 14.20 6.06
C THR A 79 18.36 13.83 4.84
N SER A 80 17.15 14.34 4.76
CA SER A 80 16.25 14.13 3.61
C SER A 80 16.88 14.61 2.31
N ARG A 81 17.45 15.82 2.33
CA ARG A 81 18.15 16.37 1.17
C ARG A 81 19.32 15.50 0.73
N THR A 82 20.16 15.06 1.69
CA THR A 82 21.31 14.21 1.38
C THR A 82 20.89 12.89 0.74
N GLN A 83 19.81 12.24 1.24
CA GLN A 83 19.32 11.00 0.67
C GLN A 83 18.77 11.19 -0.76
N ILE A 84 18.03 12.26 -1.01
CA ILE A 84 17.52 12.62 -2.34
C ILE A 84 18.69 12.89 -3.31
N ASP A 85 19.64 13.73 -2.91
CA ASP A 85 20.80 14.06 -3.75
C ASP A 85 21.65 12.82 -4.04
N THR A 86 21.85 11.94 -3.05
CA THR A 86 22.55 10.65 -3.23
C THR A 86 21.82 9.75 -4.23
N LEU A 87 20.47 9.67 -4.18
CA LEU A 87 19.71 8.89 -5.17
C LEU A 87 19.91 9.46 -6.59
N ARG A 88 19.89 10.79 -6.75
CA ARG A 88 20.12 11.46 -8.04
C ARG A 88 21.50 11.17 -8.60
N GLU A 89 22.53 11.23 -7.75
CA GLU A 89 23.90 10.91 -8.12
C GLU A 89 24.05 9.44 -8.54
N ASN A 90 23.54 8.51 -7.74
CA ASN A 90 23.55 7.09 -8.03
C ASN A 90 22.79 6.76 -9.32
N ALA A 91 21.60 7.32 -9.53
CA ALA A 91 20.83 7.08 -10.75
C ALA A 91 21.58 7.54 -12.01
N ARG A 92 22.26 8.69 -11.92
CA ARG A 92 23.09 9.21 -13.02
C ARG A 92 24.32 8.34 -13.26
N GLU A 93 25.04 7.95 -12.21
CA GLU A 93 26.26 7.13 -12.29
C GLU A 93 25.99 5.76 -12.90
N PHE A 94 24.93 5.10 -12.44
CA PHE A 94 24.58 3.74 -12.85
C PHE A 94 23.61 3.67 -14.04
N GLY A 95 23.22 4.80 -14.62
CA GLY A 95 22.37 4.85 -15.81
C GLY A 95 20.91 4.42 -15.56
N ILE A 96 20.41 4.63 -14.34
CA ILE A 96 19.04 4.25 -13.94
C ILE A 96 18.08 5.42 -14.23
N ARG A 97 16.90 5.10 -14.75
CA ARG A 97 15.84 6.09 -14.93
C ARG A 97 15.29 6.52 -13.56
N LEU A 98 15.28 7.83 -13.33
CA LEU A 98 14.80 8.45 -12.10
C LEU A 98 13.63 9.41 -12.39
N HIS A 99 12.56 9.28 -11.62
CA HIS A 99 11.48 10.27 -11.54
C HIS A 99 11.72 11.17 -10.33
N SER A 100 12.25 12.36 -10.58
CA SER A 100 12.61 13.32 -9.54
C SER A 100 11.43 14.17 -9.09
N LEU A 101 11.53 14.75 -7.90
CA LEU A 101 10.57 15.73 -7.38
C LEU A 101 10.37 16.88 -8.39
N GLY A 102 9.11 17.15 -8.74
CA GLY A 102 8.73 18.10 -9.77
C GLY A 102 8.55 17.49 -11.17
N ASP A 103 8.97 16.24 -11.40
CA ASP A 103 8.68 15.51 -12.64
C ASP A 103 7.19 15.12 -12.71
N ALA A 104 6.61 15.14 -13.90
CA ALA A 104 5.23 14.74 -14.13
C ALA A 104 4.94 13.27 -13.78
N ASP A 105 5.96 12.42 -13.81
CA ASP A 105 5.88 10.99 -13.48
C ASP A 105 6.34 10.68 -12.04
N GLN A 106 6.73 11.68 -11.26
CA GLN A 106 7.15 11.49 -9.87
C GLN A 106 5.96 11.11 -9.00
N GLY A 107 6.22 10.29 -7.99
CA GLY A 107 5.22 9.89 -6.99
C GLY A 107 5.67 8.69 -6.18
N ILE A 108 4.78 8.21 -5.33
CA ILE A 108 5.02 7.04 -4.51
C ILE A 108 5.30 5.84 -5.42
N VAL A 109 6.39 5.15 -5.17
CA VAL A 109 6.90 4.06 -6.01
C VAL A 109 5.83 3.02 -6.38
N HIS A 110 4.95 2.67 -5.43
CA HIS A 110 3.85 1.70 -5.65
C HIS A 110 2.61 2.29 -6.34
N VAL A 111 2.62 3.58 -6.64
CA VAL A 111 1.64 4.25 -7.50
C VAL A 111 2.22 4.45 -8.91
N VAL A 112 3.47 4.84 -8.99
CA VAL A 112 4.19 5.10 -10.26
C VAL A 112 4.29 3.84 -11.12
N GLY A 113 4.74 2.72 -10.54
CA GLY A 113 4.91 1.45 -11.27
C GLY A 113 3.63 1.01 -11.99
N PRO A 114 2.50 0.83 -11.30
CA PRO A 114 1.21 0.53 -11.91
C PRO A 114 0.74 1.58 -12.92
N GLN A 115 0.85 2.85 -12.57
CA GLN A 115 0.35 3.96 -13.39
C GLN A 115 1.06 4.08 -14.73
N LEU A 116 2.34 3.74 -14.79
CA LEU A 116 3.12 3.73 -16.02
C LEU A 116 3.00 2.42 -16.80
N GLY A 117 2.32 1.39 -16.28
CA GLY A 117 2.22 0.08 -16.92
C GLY A 117 3.51 -0.76 -16.79
N LEU A 118 4.39 -0.40 -15.86
CA LEU A 118 5.61 -1.15 -15.55
C LEU A 118 5.31 -2.46 -14.84
N THR A 119 4.23 -2.47 -14.03
CA THR A 119 3.75 -3.67 -13.36
C THR A 119 2.79 -4.43 -14.26
N GLN A 120 3.11 -5.68 -14.57
CA GLN A 120 2.30 -6.53 -15.41
C GLN A 120 2.09 -7.91 -14.78
N PRO A 121 1.02 -8.64 -15.15
CA PRO A 121 0.76 -9.97 -14.61
C PRO A 121 1.91 -10.95 -14.88
N GLY A 122 2.17 -11.81 -13.91
CA GLY A 122 3.19 -12.85 -14.01
C GLY A 122 4.62 -12.39 -13.77
N MET A 123 4.86 -11.09 -13.53
CA MET A 123 6.18 -10.57 -13.22
C MET A 123 6.59 -10.85 -11.78
N THR A 124 7.90 -10.88 -11.53
CA THR A 124 8.50 -10.73 -10.22
C THR A 124 8.91 -9.26 -10.01
N VAL A 125 8.43 -8.63 -8.92
CA VAL A 125 8.69 -7.22 -8.64
C VAL A 125 9.27 -7.07 -7.24
N VAL A 126 10.38 -6.34 -7.11
CA VAL A 126 11.01 -6.07 -5.81
C VAL A 126 11.28 -4.59 -5.61
N CYS A 127 11.28 -4.18 -4.34
CA CYS A 127 11.66 -2.84 -3.91
C CYS A 127 12.16 -2.91 -2.47
N GLY A 128 12.96 -1.95 -2.06
CA GLY A 128 13.37 -1.77 -0.66
C GLY A 128 12.26 -1.27 0.28
N ASP A 129 10.99 -1.47 -0.07
CA ASP A 129 9.80 -1.10 0.69
C ASP A 129 8.85 -2.30 0.84
N SER A 130 8.31 -2.48 2.05
CA SER A 130 7.43 -3.61 2.37
C SER A 130 6.10 -3.60 1.61
N HIS A 131 5.59 -2.42 1.22
CA HIS A 131 4.34 -2.29 0.46
C HIS A 131 4.48 -2.61 -1.04
N THR A 132 5.61 -3.16 -1.45
CA THR A 132 5.81 -3.76 -2.79
C THR A 132 4.74 -4.80 -3.11
N SER A 133 4.15 -5.44 -2.09
CA SER A 133 2.99 -6.33 -2.24
C SER A 133 1.81 -5.70 -3.01
N THR A 134 1.72 -4.37 -3.09
CA THR A 134 0.72 -3.64 -3.91
C THR A 134 0.65 -4.15 -5.35
N HIS A 135 1.80 -4.47 -5.94
CA HIS A 135 1.91 -4.92 -7.33
C HIS A 135 1.27 -6.29 -7.57
N GLY A 136 1.05 -7.07 -6.51
CA GLY A 136 0.33 -8.35 -6.57
C GLY A 136 -1.14 -8.22 -7.00
N ALA A 137 -1.72 -7.03 -6.94
CA ALA A 137 -3.04 -6.73 -7.49
C ALA A 137 -3.16 -7.00 -9.00
N PHE A 138 -2.03 -7.05 -9.69
CA PHE A 138 -1.91 -7.38 -11.11
C PHE A 138 -1.62 -8.88 -11.36
N GLY A 139 -1.52 -9.70 -10.34
CA GLY A 139 -1.03 -11.07 -10.48
C GLY A 139 0.49 -11.17 -10.60
N ALA A 140 1.23 -10.15 -10.16
CA ALA A 140 2.67 -10.19 -10.02
C ALA A 140 3.08 -10.78 -8.67
N LEU A 141 4.15 -11.53 -8.61
CA LEU A 141 4.78 -11.96 -7.36
C LEU A 141 5.70 -10.82 -6.86
N ALA A 142 5.17 -10.00 -5.97
CA ALA A 142 5.79 -8.74 -5.58
C ALA A 142 6.00 -8.66 -4.07
N PHE A 143 7.21 -8.30 -3.63
CA PHE A 143 7.55 -8.26 -2.21
C PHE A 143 8.71 -7.32 -1.89
N GLY A 144 8.71 -6.83 -0.64
CA GLY A 144 9.79 -6.00 -0.11
C GLY A 144 11.05 -6.80 0.17
N ILE A 145 12.21 -6.16 -0.05
CA ILE A 145 13.54 -6.72 0.19
C ILE A 145 14.40 -5.79 1.04
N GLY A 146 15.36 -6.35 1.79
CA GLY A 146 16.29 -5.59 2.58
C GLY A 146 17.42 -4.97 1.75
N THR A 147 18.14 -3.98 2.31
CA THR A 147 19.20 -3.22 1.60
C THR A 147 20.27 -4.10 0.97
N SER A 148 20.74 -5.16 1.63
CA SER A 148 21.70 -6.10 1.06
C SER A 148 21.14 -6.90 -0.11
N GLN A 149 19.83 -7.18 -0.10
CA GLN A 149 19.16 -7.81 -1.23
C GLN A 149 18.94 -6.81 -2.38
N VAL A 150 18.72 -5.53 -2.09
CA VAL A 150 18.69 -4.45 -3.11
C VAL A 150 20.02 -4.44 -3.85
N GLU A 151 21.16 -4.44 -3.14
CA GLU A 151 22.50 -4.54 -3.75
C GLU A 151 22.63 -5.79 -4.63
N HIS A 152 22.21 -6.95 -4.12
CA HIS A 152 22.30 -8.20 -4.85
C HIS A 152 21.49 -8.14 -6.16
N VAL A 153 20.25 -7.65 -6.13
CA VAL A 153 19.39 -7.54 -7.32
C VAL A 153 19.96 -6.53 -8.31
N LEU A 154 20.46 -5.38 -7.85
CA LEU A 154 21.16 -4.41 -8.72
C LEU A 154 22.34 -5.06 -9.45
N ALA A 155 23.14 -5.87 -8.74
CA ALA A 155 24.33 -6.51 -9.30
C ALA A 155 24.02 -7.66 -10.25
N THR A 156 22.92 -8.42 -10.05
CA THR A 156 22.69 -9.71 -10.69
C THR A 156 21.36 -9.87 -11.42
N GLN A 157 20.38 -9.02 -11.11
CA GLN A 157 18.98 -9.14 -11.52
C GLN A 157 18.32 -10.45 -11.04
N THR A 158 18.85 -11.05 -9.99
CA THR A 158 18.34 -12.27 -9.38
C THR A 158 18.26 -12.15 -7.87
N LEU A 159 17.49 -13.04 -7.23
CA LEU A 159 17.37 -13.08 -5.78
C LEU A 159 17.30 -14.53 -5.28
N PRO A 160 18.16 -14.97 -4.35
CA PRO A 160 18.00 -16.27 -3.71
C PRO A 160 16.84 -16.21 -2.70
N MET A 161 15.88 -17.11 -2.84
CA MET A 161 14.69 -17.19 -2.00
C MET A 161 14.32 -18.62 -1.64
N ALA A 162 13.95 -18.84 -0.36
CA ALA A 162 13.29 -20.07 0.07
C ALA A 162 11.83 -20.08 -0.42
N PRO A 163 11.28 -21.27 -0.76
CA PRO A 163 9.87 -21.42 -1.07
C PRO A 163 8.97 -20.88 0.05
N PHE A 164 7.81 -20.36 -0.31
CA PHE A 164 6.78 -19.88 0.59
C PHE A 164 5.59 -20.87 0.63
N LYS A 165 4.73 -20.71 1.62
CA LYS A 165 3.40 -21.34 1.66
C LYS A 165 2.39 -20.45 0.95
N THR A 166 1.26 -21.03 0.58
CA THR A 166 0.15 -20.32 -0.06
C THR A 166 -1.10 -20.34 0.82
N MET A 167 -1.79 -19.21 0.91
CA MET A 167 -3.05 -19.10 1.65
C MET A 167 -4.12 -18.46 0.76
N ALA A 168 -5.24 -19.16 0.59
CA ALA A 168 -6.41 -18.58 -0.08
C ALA A 168 -7.23 -17.76 0.91
N ILE A 169 -7.57 -16.52 0.52
CA ILE A 169 -8.51 -15.68 1.26
C ILE A 169 -9.70 -15.39 0.34
N THR A 170 -10.82 -16.03 0.63
CA THR A 170 -12.05 -15.93 -0.18
C THR A 170 -13.03 -14.98 0.48
N VAL A 171 -13.48 -13.98 -0.26
CA VAL A 171 -14.55 -13.05 0.18
C VAL A 171 -15.75 -13.23 -0.73
N ASN A 172 -16.79 -13.90 -0.19
CA ASN A 172 -18.00 -14.24 -0.91
C ASN A 172 -19.02 -13.10 -0.95
N GLY A 173 -19.86 -13.09 -1.99
CA GLY A 173 -20.91 -12.09 -2.14
C GLY A 173 -20.39 -10.72 -2.53
N SER A 174 -21.25 -9.71 -2.43
CA SER A 174 -20.93 -8.31 -2.76
C SER A 174 -20.93 -7.45 -1.50
N LEU A 175 -20.08 -6.41 -1.48
CA LEU A 175 -19.99 -5.48 -0.35
C LEU A 175 -21.30 -4.70 -0.16
N PRO A 176 -21.70 -4.46 1.10
CA PRO A 176 -22.79 -3.54 1.38
C PRO A 176 -22.43 -2.10 1.03
N PRO A 177 -23.43 -1.24 0.75
CA PRO A 177 -23.19 0.17 0.48
C PRO A 177 -22.41 0.87 1.61
N GLY A 178 -21.40 1.65 1.24
CA GLY A 178 -20.55 2.37 2.19
C GLY A 178 -19.29 1.63 2.63
N SER A 179 -19.18 0.33 2.36
CA SER A 179 -17.96 -0.46 2.58
C SER A 179 -17.08 -0.45 1.34
N THR A 180 -15.77 -0.55 1.54
CA THR A 180 -14.73 -0.42 0.50
C THR A 180 -13.69 -1.54 0.60
N ALA A 181 -12.76 -1.58 -0.33
CA ALA A 181 -11.62 -2.49 -0.29
C ALA A 181 -10.77 -2.34 0.99
N LYS A 182 -10.69 -1.11 1.55
CA LYS A 182 -9.98 -0.86 2.80
C LYS A 182 -10.66 -1.57 3.98
N ASP A 183 -11.98 -1.61 3.99
CA ASP A 183 -12.74 -2.28 5.03
C ASP A 183 -12.57 -3.79 4.94
N ILE A 184 -12.51 -4.36 3.73
CA ILE A 184 -12.19 -5.78 3.51
C ILE A 184 -10.85 -6.13 4.13
N ILE A 185 -9.79 -5.41 3.77
CA ILE A 185 -8.44 -5.78 4.23
C ILE A 185 -8.26 -5.56 5.73
N LEU A 186 -8.85 -4.52 6.31
CA LEU A 186 -8.84 -4.30 7.75
C LEU A 186 -9.58 -5.44 8.49
N ALA A 187 -10.73 -5.88 7.99
CA ALA A 187 -11.47 -7.00 8.56
C ALA A 187 -10.67 -8.32 8.45
N ILE A 188 -10.00 -8.56 7.33
CA ILE A 188 -9.11 -9.72 7.16
C ILE A 188 -7.99 -9.69 8.20
N ILE A 189 -7.28 -8.57 8.34
CA ILE A 189 -6.17 -8.44 9.28
C ILE A 189 -6.66 -8.59 10.73
N ALA A 190 -7.82 -8.02 11.07
CA ALA A 190 -8.40 -8.20 12.40
C ALA A 190 -8.75 -9.68 12.67
N LYS A 191 -9.21 -10.43 11.65
CA LYS A 191 -9.56 -11.85 11.76
C LYS A 191 -8.35 -12.76 11.92
N ILE A 192 -7.33 -12.61 11.08
CA ILE A 192 -6.15 -13.51 11.09
C ILE A 192 -5.02 -13.01 11.98
N GLY A 193 -5.04 -11.72 12.37
CA GLY A 193 -3.99 -11.06 13.14
C GLY A 193 -2.81 -10.59 12.29
N THR A 194 -1.96 -9.74 12.86
CA THR A 194 -0.77 -9.17 12.20
C THR A 194 0.34 -10.19 11.89
N GLY A 195 0.23 -11.41 12.37
CA GLY A 195 1.16 -12.52 12.11
C GLY A 195 0.53 -13.71 11.39
N GLY A 196 -0.78 -13.65 11.08
CA GLY A 196 -1.51 -14.79 10.50
C GLY A 196 -1.04 -15.19 9.11
N GLY A 197 -0.49 -14.24 8.36
CA GLY A 197 0.08 -14.45 7.02
C GLY A 197 1.58 -14.77 6.99
N GLN A 198 2.23 -14.93 8.15
CA GLN A 198 3.68 -15.12 8.19
C GLN A 198 4.12 -16.39 7.46
N GLY A 199 5.02 -16.22 6.49
CA GLY A 199 5.51 -17.30 5.62
C GLY A 199 4.62 -17.65 4.45
N TYR A 200 3.49 -16.93 4.29
CA TYR A 200 2.56 -17.15 3.19
C TYR A 200 2.64 -16.06 2.11
N VAL A 201 2.30 -16.45 0.90
CA VAL A 201 1.76 -15.58 -0.14
C VAL A 201 0.24 -15.72 -0.08
N LEU A 202 -0.48 -14.60 0.09
CA LEU A 202 -1.94 -14.58 0.17
C LEU A 202 -2.52 -14.46 -1.24
N GLU A 203 -3.45 -15.32 -1.63
CA GLU A 203 -4.23 -15.16 -2.84
C GLU A 203 -5.66 -14.76 -2.48
N TYR A 204 -6.03 -13.53 -2.84
CA TYR A 204 -7.38 -13.02 -2.59
C TYR A 204 -8.32 -13.41 -3.72
N ARG A 205 -9.46 -13.98 -3.36
CA ARG A 205 -10.42 -14.64 -4.26
C ARG A 205 -11.86 -14.31 -3.84
N GLY A 206 -12.80 -14.76 -4.64
CA GLY A 206 -14.24 -14.62 -4.37
C GLY A 206 -14.87 -13.49 -5.15
N GLN A 207 -16.20 -13.39 -5.05
CA GLN A 207 -16.98 -12.43 -5.84
C GLN A 207 -16.62 -10.99 -5.49
N ALA A 208 -16.58 -10.66 -4.20
CA ALA A 208 -16.26 -9.30 -3.74
C ALA A 208 -14.91 -8.82 -4.26
N ILE A 209 -13.90 -9.70 -4.34
CA ILE A 209 -12.57 -9.34 -4.85
C ILE A 209 -12.60 -9.10 -6.36
N ARG A 210 -13.34 -9.92 -7.13
CA ARG A 210 -13.47 -9.75 -8.59
C ARG A 210 -14.21 -8.46 -8.96
N GLU A 211 -15.17 -8.04 -8.13
CA GLU A 211 -15.96 -6.83 -8.34
C GLU A 211 -15.18 -5.53 -8.04
N LEU A 212 -14.02 -5.63 -7.37
CA LEU A 212 -13.19 -4.45 -7.09
C LEU A 212 -12.55 -3.87 -8.36
N SER A 213 -12.44 -2.55 -8.37
CA SER A 213 -11.55 -1.82 -9.28
C SER A 213 -10.09 -2.19 -9.03
N MET A 214 -9.19 -1.84 -9.95
CA MET A 214 -7.75 -2.05 -9.74
C MET A 214 -7.22 -1.28 -8.54
N GLU A 215 -7.72 -0.09 -8.29
CA GLU A 215 -7.38 0.72 -7.11
C GLU A 215 -7.77 0.00 -5.81
N GLY A 216 -8.96 -0.60 -5.76
CA GLY A 216 -9.40 -1.42 -4.64
C GLY A 216 -8.56 -2.67 -4.46
N ARG A 217 -8.20 -3.37 -5.54
CA ARG A 217 -7.29 -4.53 -5.51
C ARG A 217 -5.90 -4.16 -5.01
N MET A 218 -5.37 -3.01 -5.45
CA MET A 218 -4.09 -2.48 -4.96
C MET A 218 -4.14 -2.16 -3.46
N THR A 219 -5.25 -1.63 -2.96
CA THR A 219 -5.45 -1.39 -1.52
C THR A 219 -5.36 -2.69 -0.72
N ILE A 220 -6.01 -3.77 -1.16
CA ILE A 220 -5.94 -5.08 -0.49
C ILE A 220 -4.53 -5.64 -0.51
N CYS A 221 -3.90 -5.73 -1.68
CA CYS A 221 -2.56 -6.27 -1.81
C CYS A 221 -1.51 -5.42 -1.07
N ASN A 222 -1.66 -4.09 -1.04
CA ASN A 222 -0.81 -3.18 -0.29
C ASN A 222 -0.71 -3.58 1.18
N MET A 223 -1.84 -3.89 1.81
CA MET A 223 -1.90 -4.18 3.23
C MET A 223 -1.70 -5.66 3.58
N SER A 224 -1.35 -6.52 2.64
CA SER A 224 -1.00 -7.93 2.92
C SER A 224 0.16 -8.05 3.90
N ILE A 225 1.13 -7.16 3.81
CA ILE A 225 2.28 -7.13 4.74
C ILE A 225 1.85 -6.84 6.20
N GLU A 226 0.72 -6.15 6.38
CA GLU A 226 0.19 -5.85 7.72
C GLU A 226 -0.41 -7.10 8.40
N ALA A 227 -0.74 -8.13 7.62
CA ALA A 227 -1.06 -9.47 8.12
C ALA A 227 0.19 -10.33 8.34
N GLY A 228 1.39 -9.80 8.11
CA GLY A 228 2.66 -10.51 8.17
C GLY A 228 2.99 -11.33 6.93
N ALA A 229 2.21 -11.24 5.87
CA ALA A 229 2.41 -12.01 4.65
C ALA A 229 3.66 -11.58 3.87
N ARG A 230 4.22 -12.51 3.09
CA ARG A 230 5.33 -12.23 2.17
C ARG A 230 4.89 -11.38 0.99
N ALA A 231 3.73 -11.70 0.43
CA ALA A 231 3.09 -11.01 -0.68
C ALA A 231 1.58 -11.23 -0.63
N GLY A 232 0.83 -10.43 -1.40
CA GLY A 232 -0.58 -10.65 -1.67
C GLY A 232 -0.81 -10.59 -3.17
N MET A 233 -1.63 -11.47 -3.72
CA MET A 233 -1.87 -11.58 -5.16
C MET A 233 -3.37 -11.67 -5.45
N ILE A 234 -3.77 -11.13 -6.60
CA ILE A 234 -5.11 -11.28 -7.17
C ILE A 234 -4.93 -11.74 -8.63
N ALA A 235 -5.68 -12.76 -9.02
CA ALA A 235 -5.62 -13.28 -10.38
C ALA A 235 -6.00 -12.17 -11.39
N PRO A 236 -5.20 -11.97 -12.45
CA PRO A 236 -5.49 -10.97 -13.47
C PRO A 236 -6.73 -11.38 -14.28
N ASP A 237 -7.56 -10.39 -14.58
CA ASP A 237 -8.80 -10.53 -15.34
C ASP A 237 -9.02 -9.32 -16.27
N GLU A 238 -10.19 -9.21 -16.87
CA GLU A 238 -10.53 -8.13 -17.80
C GLU A 238 -10.39 -6.74 -17.15
N THR A 239 -10.63 -6.61 -15.84
CA THR A 239 -10.41 -5.35 -15.10
C THR A 239 -8.92 -5.00 -15.08
N THR A 240 -8.06 -5.99 -14.86
CA THR A 240 -6.60 -5.83 -14.90
C THR A 240 -6.12 -5.44 -16.29
N PHE A 241 -6.61 -6.13 -17.32
CA PHE A 241 -6.20 -5.88 -18.70
C PHE A 241 -6.64 -4.49 -19.17
N ALA A 242 -7.88 -4.09 -18.86
CA ALA A 242 -8.39 -2.75 -19.16
C ALA A 242 -7.56 -1.64 -18.48
N TYR A 243 -7.10 -1.87 -17.25
CA TYR A 243 -6.26 -0.92 -16.54
C TYR A 243 -4.87 -0.76 -17.18
N ILE A 244 -4.25 -1.84 -17.64
CA ILE A 244 -2.89 -1.82 -18.23
C ILE A 244 -2.92 -1.25 -19.65
N LYS A 245 -3.95 -1.54 -20.43
CA LYS A 245 -4.02 -1.20 -21.86
C LYS A 245 -3.78 0.29 -22.12
N GLY A 246 -2.85 0.59 -23.03
CA GLY A 246 -2.54 1.95 -23.45
C GLY A 246 -1.69 2.76 -22.45
N ARG A 247 -1.16 2.15 -21.40
CA ARG A 247 -0.19 2.79 -20.52
C ARG A 247 1.19 2.84 -21.17
N PRO A 248 2.07 3.79 -20.77
CA PRO A 248 3.35 4.04 -21.44
C PRO A 248 4.27 2.81 -21.65
N HIS A 249 4.21 1.83 -20.73
CA HIS A 249 5.04 0.62 -20.80
C HIS A 249 4.20 -0.65 -21.01
N ALA A 250 2.92 -0.53 -21.36
CA ALA A 250 2.10 -1.67 -21.72
C ALA A 250 2.55 -2.24 -23.08
N PRO A 251 2.45 -3.56 -23.29
CA PRO A 251 2.63 -4.13 -24.62
C PRO A 251 1.58 -3.60 -25.61
N GLU A 252 1.93 -3.57 -26.90
CA GLU A 252 1.06 -3.08 -27.95
C GLU A 252 0.94 -4.10 -29.10
N GLY A 253 -0.13 -4.01 -29.91
CA GLY A 253 -0.35 -4.85 -31.09
C GLY A 253 -0.33 -6.34 -30.75
N GLU A 254 0.42 -7.13 -31.53
CA GLU A 254 0.52 -8.58 -31.32
C GLU A 254 1.19 -8.97 -29.99
N ASP A 255 2.06 -8.12 -29.45
CA ASP A 255 2.66 -8.34 -28.13
C ASP A 255 1.61 -8.25 -27.01
N TRP A 256 0.63 -7.35 -27.17
CA TRP A 256 -0.51 -7.26 -26.27
C TRP A 256 -1.34 -8.54 -26.28
N ASP A 257 -1.66 -9.06 -27.46
CA ASP A 257 -2.49 -10.27 -27.61
C ASP A 257 -1.80 -11.48 -26.98
N ARG A 258 -0.50 -11.66 -27.22
CA ARG A 258 0.32 -12.72 -26.59
C ARG A 258 0.40 -12.54 -25.06
N ALA A 259 0.55 -11.30 -24.59
CA ALA A 259 0.62 -11.02 -23.16
C ALA A 259 -0.71 -11.37 -22.47
N VAL A 260 -1.85 -10.97 -23.05
CA VAL A 260 -3.17 -11.28 -22.48
C VAL A 260 -3.43 -12.80 -22.45
N GLU A 261 -3.03 -13.55 -23.49
CA GLU A 261 -3.13 -15.01 -23.49
C GLU A 261 -2.33 -15.63 -22.32
N TYR A 262 -1.08 -15.19 -22.13
CA TYR A 262 -0.26 -15.62 -21.01
C TYR A 262 -0.87 -15.20 -19.66
N TRP A 263 -1.31 -13.97 -19.52
CA TRP A 263 -1.87 -13.44 -18.26
C TRP A 263 -3.11 -14.21 -17.81
N ARG A 264 -3.97 -14.65 -18.74
CA ARG A 264 -5.14 -15.49 -18.43
C ARG A 264 -4.76 -16.87 -17.90
N SER A 265 -3.60 -17.40 -18.30
CA SER A 265 -3.12 -18.70 -17.84
C SER A 265 -2.57 -18.69 -16.41
N LEU A 266 -2.36 -17.51 -15.82
CA LEU A 266 -1.76 -17.36 -14.49
C LEU A 266 -2.72 -17.69 -13.35
N ALA A 267 -4.03 -17.57 -13.54
CA ALA A 267 -5.00 -17.91 -12.49
C ALA A 267 -4.71 -19.29 -11.91
N SER A 268 -4.89 -19.44 -10.60
CA SER A 268 -4.76 -20.74 -9.93
C SER A 268 -5.69 -21.77 -10.58
N ASP A 269 -5.21 -22.98 -10.74
CA ASP A 269 -6.01 -24.06 -11.33
C ASP A 269 -7.16 -24.44 -10.38
N ASP A 270 -8.24 -25.00 -10.92
CA ASP A 270 -9.43 -25.36 -10.14
C ASP A 270 -9.13 -26.39 -9.04
N ASP A 271 -8.15 -27.25 -9.27
CA ASP A 271 -7.65 -28.28 -8.35
C ASP A 271 -6.39 -27.86 -7.57
N ALA A 272 -6.02 -26.57 -7.61
CA ALA A 272 -4.88 -26.06 -6.86
C ALA A 272 -5.13 -26.21 -5.34
N VAL A 273 -4.11 -26.67 -4.64
CA VAL A 273 -4.15 -26.89 -3.19
C VAL A 273 -3.40 -25.77 -2.49
N PHE A 274 -4.09 -25.09 -1.55
CA PHE A 274 -3.50 -24.08 -0.68
C PHE A 274 -3.12 -24.70 0.67
N ASP A 275 -2.03 -24.23 1.27
CA ASP A 275 -1.62 -24.68 2.61
C ASP A 275 -2.59 -24.22 3.71
N ALA A 276 -3.32 -23.14 3.48
CA ALA A 276 -4.35 -22.62 4.38
C ALA A 276 -5.45 -21.89 3.60
N GLU A 277 -6.64 -21.85 4.19
CA GLU A 277 -7.80 -21.13 3.62
C GLU A 277 -8.51 -20.31 4.68
N VAL A 278 -8.96 -19.12 4.30
CA VAL A 278 -9.78 -18.22 5.13
C VAL A 278 -10.95 -17.73 4.30
N VAL A 279 -12.15 -17.80 4.87
CA VAL A 279 -13.38 -17.37 4.20
C VAL A 279 -14.04 -16.25 4.99
N LEU A 280 -14.50 -15.22 4.28
CA LEU A 280 -15.32 -14.12 4.79
C LEU A 280 -16.55 -13.95 3.89
N GLU A 281 -17.65 -13.49 4.49
CA GLU A 281 -18.84 -13.06 3.76
C GLU A 281 -18.82 -11.53 3.63
N ALA A 282 -18.88 -11.01 2.42
CA ALA A 282 -18.83 -9.57 2.15
C ALA A 282 -19.98 -8.82 2.82
N ALA A 283 -21.13 -9.47 2.94
CA ALA A 283 -22.32 -8.90 3.59
C ALA A 283 -22.10 -8.54 5.07
N ASP A 284 -21.11 -9.17 5.73
CA ASP A 284 -20.77 -8.93 7.13
C ASP A 284 -19.70 -7.83 7.30
N ILE A 285 -19.19 -7.27 6.19
CA ILE A 285 -18.12 -6.26 6.22
C ILE A 285 -18.74 -4.87 6.19
N GLU A 286 -18.84 -4.26 7.37
CA GLU A 286 -19.20 -2.85 7.54
C GLU A 286 -17.98 -1.93 7.36
N PRO A 287 -18.15 -0.58 7.28
CA PRO A 287 -17.05 0.35 7.45
C PRO A 287 -16.23 0.02 8.70
N PHE A 288 -14.92 -0.13 8.53
CA PHE A 288 -14.03 -0.69 9.54
C PHE A 288 -12.97 0.32 9.97
N VAL A 289 -12.62 0.34 11.27
CA VAL A 289 -11.65 1.27 11.84
C VAL A 289 -10.74 0.58 12.84
N THR A 290 -9.50 1.05 12.98
CA THR A 290 -8.62 0.58 14.05
C THR A 290 -8.84 1.38 15.32
N TRP A 291 -8.89 0.70 16.47
CA TRP A 291 -9.02 1.31 17.80
C TRP A 291 -7.68 1.37 18.55
N GLY A 292 -6.70 0.57 18.14
CA GLY A 292 -5.43 0.41 18.83
C GLY A 292 -4.22 0.86 18.01
N THR A 293 -3.05 0.26 18.32
CA THR A 293 -1.73 0.67 17.83
C THR A 293 -1.18 -0.25 16.72
N ASN A 294 -2.01 -1.11 16.15
CA ASN A 294 -1.67 -1.92 14.98
C ASN A 294 -2.91 -2.26 14.15
N PRO A 295 -2.77 -2.62 12.87
CA PRO A 295 -3.91 -2.90 11.99
C PRO A 295 -4.78 -4.10 12.40
N GLY A 296 -4.26 -5.03 13.21
CA GLY A 296 -5.03 -6.15 13.76
C GLY A 296 -5.98 -5.76 14.90
N GLN A 297 -5.82 -4.55 15.44
CA GLN A 297 -6.70 -3.99 16.47
C GLN A 297 -7.79 -3.13 15.81
N GLY A 298 -8.63 -3.76 15.00
CA GLY A 298 -9.73 -3.14 14.27
C GLY A 298 -11.07 -3.73 14.65
N VAL A 299 -12.12 -2.91 14.47
CA VAL A 299 -13.54 -3.26 14.69
C VAL A 299 -14.42 -2.56 13.65
N PRO A 300 -15.64 -3.03 13.40
CA PRO A 300 -16.63 -2.26 12.68
C PRO A 300 -16.86 -0.90 13.32
N LEU A 301 -17.13 0.13 12.52
CA LEU A 301 -17.42 1.48 13.01
C LEU A 301 -18.69 1.54 13.89
N SER A 302 -19.59 0.57 13.74
CA SER A 302 -20.78 0.40 14.58
C SER A 302 -20.49 -0.13 15.99
N ALA A 303 -19.30 -0.67 16.22
CA ALA A 303 -18.90 -1.27 17.49
C ALA A 303 -18.38 -0.22 18.52
N ALA A 304 -18.03 -0.71 19.67
CA ALA A 304 -17.33 0.05 20.71
C ALA A 304 -15.88 -0.44 20.84
N VAL A 305 -15.05 0.37 21.48
CA VAL A 305 -13.67 0.04 21.85
C VAL A 305 -13.67 -1.24 22.71
N PRO A 306 -12.97 -2.32 22.31
CA PRO A 306 -12.96 -3.58 23.06
C PRO A 306 -12.34 -3.44 24.45
N SER A 307 -12.84 -4.26 25.38
CA SER A 307 -12.19 -4.42 26.69
C SER A 307 -10.99 -5.37 26.58
N PRO A 308 -9.90 -5.14 27.30
CA PRO A 308 -8.85 -6.15 27.46
C PRO A 308 -9.39 -7.53 27.90
N GLU A 309 -10.46 -7.55 28.69
CA GLU A 309 -11.09 -8.76 29.19
C GLU A 309 -11.81 -9.58 28.11
N ASP A 310 -12.09 -8.99 26.95
CA ASP A 310 -12.69 -9.69 25.80
C ASP A 310 -11.69 -10.66 25.13
N PHE A 311 -10.41 -10.56 25.44
CA PHE A 311 -9.36 -11.39 24.86
C PHE A 311 -8.99 -12.55 25.79
N ALA A 312 -9.21 -13.79 25.33
CA ALA A 312 -8.85 -14.99 26.08
C ALA A 312 -7.33 -15.18 26.18
N ASP A 313 -6.58 -14.80 25.14
CA ASP A 313 -5.11 -14.86 25.09
C ASP A 313 -4.48 -13.75 25.95
N GLU A 314 -3.59 -14.12 26.88
CA GLU A 314 -2.96 -13.20 27.83
C GLU A 314 -2.08 -12.15 27.14
N ASN A 315 -1.38 -12.51 26.06
CA ASN A 315 -0.55 -11.56 25.30
C ASN A 315 -1.44 -10.53 24.56
N LYS A 316 -2.56 -10.98 23.98
CA LYS A 316 -3.54 -10.09 23.33
C LYS A 316 -4.18 -9.17 24.36
N ARG A 317 -4.53 -9.66 25.55
CA ARG A 317 -5.05 -8.86 26.67
C ARG A 317 -4.06 -7.78 27.10
N ALA A 318 -2.80 -8.14 27.31
CA ALA A 318 -1.74 -7.21 27.68
C ALA A 318 -1.49 -6.17 26.56
N ALA A 319 -1.52 -6.60 25.29
CA ALA A 319 -1.39 -5.69 24.14
C ALA A 319 -2.56 -4.73 24.05
N ALA A 320 -3.81 -5.19 24.28
CA ALA A 320 -4.99 -4.35 24.31
C ALA A 320 -4.90 -3.27 25.39
N LYS A 321 -4.47 -3.66 26.60
CA LYS A 321 -4.29 -2.71 27.70
C LYS A 321 -3.30 -1.60 27.36
N ARG A 322 -2.12 -1.95 26.82
CA ARG A 322 -1.12 -0.97 26.37
C ARG A 322 -1.65 -0.07 25.24
N ALA A 323 -2.39 -0.66 24.29
CA ALA A 323 -2.98 0.10 23.19
C ALA A 323 -4.00 1.12 23.68
N LEU A 324 -4.89 0.76 24.60
CA LEU A 324 -5.87 1.68 25.19
C LEU A 324 -5.17 2.84 25.94
N GLU A 325 -4.13 2.54 26.70
CA GLU A 325 -3.34 3.54 27.41
C GLU A 325 -2.68 4.51 26.42
N TYR A 326 -1.99 4.00 25.38
CA TYR A 326 -1.38 4.87 24.36
C TYR A 326 -2.40 5.68 23.57
N MET A 327 -3.48 5.05 23.14
CA MET A 327 -4.55 5.69 22.37
C MET A 327 -5.43 6.59 23.24
N ASP A 328 -5.27 6.58 24.57
CA ASP A 328 -6.10 7.34 25.52
C ASP A 328 -7.60 7.09 25.25
N LEU A 329 -7.96 5.83 25.26
CA LEU A 329 -9.31 5.35 25.02
C LEU A 329 -9.78 4.51 26.21
N GLN A 330 -11.07 4.58 26.47
CA GLN A 330 -11.73 3.73 27.47
C GLN A 330 -12.48 2.61 26.77
N ALA A 331 -12.38 1.39 27.31
CA ALA A 331 -13.18 0.26 26.85
C ALA A 331 -14.68 0.60 26.92
N GLY A 332 -15.43 0.14 25.91
CA GLY A 332 -16.87 0.43 25.81
C GLY A 332 -17.22 1.77 25.17
N THR A 333 -16.25 2.65 24.89
CA THR A 333 -16.52 3.90 24.15
C THR A 333 -16.98 3.57 22.73
N PRO A 334 -18.16 4.03 22.27
CA PRO A 334 -18.57 3.84 20.88
C PRO A 334 -17.53 4.43 19.91
N MET A 335 -17.19 3.72 18.84
CA MET A 335 -16.19 4.23 17.89
C MET A 335 -16.60 5.58 17.30
N ARG A 336 -17.89 5.81 17.09
CA ARG A 336 -18.46 7.08 16.58
C ARG A 336 -18.33 8.27 17.51
N ASP A 337 -18.03 8.05 18.79
CA ASP A 337 -17.83 9.13 19.77
C ASP A 337 -16.37 9.59 19.87
N ILE A 338 -15.47 8.90 19.17
CA ILE A 338 -14.03 9.23 19.18
C ILE A 338 -13.79 10.46 18.32
N ALA A 339 -13.43 11.58 18.96
CA ALA A 339 -13.06 12.81 18.29
C ALA A 339 -11.66 12.75 17.67
N VAL A 340 -11.46 13.42 16.54
CA VAL A 340 -10.16 13.55 15.85
C VAL A 340 -9.80 15.03 15.64
N ASN A 341 -8.48 15.30 15.62
CA ASN A 341 -7.95 16.64 15.32
C ASN A 341 -7.48 16.73 13.86
N THR A 342 -7.15 15.59 13.26
CA THR A 342 -6.51 15.53 11.94
C THR A 342 -7.17 14.44 11.10
N VAL A 343 -7.34 14.73 9.82
CA VAL A 343 -7.74 13.74 8.80
C VAL A 343 -6.69 13.74 7.72
N PHE A 344 -6.19 12.56 7.38
CA PHE A 344 -5.24 12.35 6.31
C PHE A 344 -5.82 11.45 5.22
N ILE A 345 -5.85 11.97 3.98
CA ILE A 345 -6.27 11.25 2.78
C ILE A 345 -5.06 11.19 1.84
N GLY A 346 -4.50 10.01 1.64
CA GLY A 346 -3.28 9.84 0.84
C GLY A 346 -2.67 8.45 1.03
N SER A 347 -1.34 8.35 0.85
CA SER A 347 -0.57 7.12 0.95
C SER A 347 -0.62 6.25 -0.31
N CYS A 348 0.34 5.30 -0.43
CA CYS A 348 0.29 4.26 -1.47
C CYS A 348 -0.94 3.37 -1.36
N THR A 349 -1.60 3.34 -0.21
CA THR A 349 -2.82 2.56 0.01
C THR A 349 -4.03 3.22 -0.64
N ASN A 350 -4.26 4.52 -0.37
CA ASN A 350 -5.48 5.24 -0.76
C ASN A 350 -5.21 6.70 -1.20
N GLY A 351 -4.20 6.91 -2.03
CA GLY A 351 -3.90 8.19 -2.66
C GLY A 351 -4.08 8.18 -4.17
N ARG A 352 -4.85 7.25 -4.74
CA ARG A 352 -5.12 7.14 -6.17
C ARG A 352 -6.34 7.97 -6.56
N ILE A 353 -6.55 8.15 -7.86
CA ILE A 353 -7.62 9.04 -8.35
C ILE A 353 -9.02 8.61 -7.89
N GLU A 354 -9.29 7.32 -7.81
CA GLU A 354 -10.58 6.79 -7.34
C GLU A 354 -10.82 7.11 -5.86
N ASP A 355 -9.77 6.99 -5.03
CA ASP A 355 -9.83 7.34 -3.61
C ASP A 355 -10.17 8.83 -3.40
N LEU A 356 -9.53 9.70 -4.21
CA LEU A 356 -9.75 11.14 -4.17
C LEU A 356 -11.17 11.50 -4.65
N ARG A 357 -11.68 10.85 -5.71
CA ARG A 357 -13.06 11.02 -6.17
C ARG A 357 -14.05 10.65 -5.09
N ALA A 358 -13.88 9.46 -4.50
CA ALA A 358 -14.78 8.97 -3.45
C ALA A 358 -14.79 9.89 -2.21
N ALA A 359 -13.63 10.39 -1.80
CA ALA A 359 -13.54 11.37 -0.71
C ALA A 359 -14.18 12.72 -1.09
N ALA A 360 -13.91 13.24 -2.27
CA ALA A 360 -14.47 14.50 -2.76
C ALA A 360 -15.99 14.46 -2.85
N ASP A 361 -16.58 13.35 -3.29
CA ASP A 361 -18.03 13.17 -3.35
C ASP A 361 -18.68 13.28 -1.97
N VAL A 362 -18.03 12.76 -0.94
CA VAL A 362 -18.50 12.91 0.44
C VAL A 362 -18.37 14.35 0.94
N LEU A 363 -17.32 15.07 0.56
CA LEU A 363 -17.04 16.43 1.06
C LEU A 363 -17.83 17.52 0.33
N LYS A 364 -18.25 17.29 -0.90
CA LYS A 364 -18.88 18.26 -1.79
C LYS A 364 -20.08 18.92 -1.14
N GLY A 365 -20.06 20.26 -1.07
CA GLY A 365 -21.15 21.06 -0.51
C GLY A 365 -21.27 21.02 1.03
N ARG A 366 -20.34 20.36 1.72
CA ARG A 366 -20.29 20.28 3.17
C ARG A 366 -19.22 21.20 3.76
N ARG A 367 -19.22 21.34 5.07
CA ARG A 367 -18.24 22.11 5.82
C ARG A 367 -17.42 21.22 6.73
N LYS A 368 -16.17 21.56 6.87
CA LYS A 368 -15.22 20.95 7.79
C LYS A 368 -15.63 21.19 9.25
N ALA A 369 -15.51 20.18 10.09
CA ALA A 369 -15.67 20.37 11.54
C ALA A 369 -14.64 21.36 12.09
N ASP A 370 -15.06 22.17 13.06
CA ASP A 370 -14.19 23.13 13.73
C ASP A 370 -13.03 22.42 14.43
N GLY A 371 -11.82 22.98 14.30
CA GLY A 371 -10.63 22.44 14.93
C GLY A 371 -10.02 21.21 14.24
N VAL A 372 -10.62 20.69 13.17
CA VAL A 372 -10.06 19.55 12.41
C VAL A 372 -9.15 20.05 11.28
N ARG A 373 -7.91 19.60 11.25
CA ARG A 373 -7.01 19.74 10.11
C ARG A 373 -7.27 18.63 9.10
N VAL A 374 -7.39 18.97 7.83
CA VAL A 374 -7.58 17.97 6.76
C VAL A 374 -6.47 18.11 5.73
N MET A 375 -5.73 17.04 5.50
CA MET A 375 -4.62 17.00 4.54
C MET A 375 -4.92 15.97 3.46
N VAL A 376 -4.83 16.39 2.19
CA VAL A 376 -5.04 15.54 1.02
C VAL A 376 -3.78 15.50 0.18
N VAL A 377 -3.20 14.30 0.04
CA VAL A 377 -1.92 14.08 -0.64
C VAL A 377 -2.11 13.06 -1.77
N PRO A 378 -2.11 13.49 -3.03
CA PRO A 378 -2.15 12.57 -4.17
C PRO A 378 -0.96 11.61 -4.18
N GLY A 379 -1.16 10.38 -4.63
CA GLY A 379 -0.12 9.37 -4.67
C GLY A 379 0.97 9.59 -5.74
N SER A 380 0.69 10.40 -6.75
CA SER A 380 1.68 10.79 -7.78
C SER A 380 1.33 12.14 -8.39
N ALA A 381 2.29 12.75 -9.08
CA ALA A 381 2.08 13.99 -9.84
C ALA A 381 1.02 13.80 -10.94
N ARG A 382 0.96 12.65 -11.61
CA ARG A 382 -0.09 12.33 -12.58
C ARG A 382 -1.48 12.28 -11.94
N VAL A 383 -1.61 11.65 -10.77
CA VAL A 383 -2.88 11.63 -10.02
C VAL A 383 -3.28 13.05 -9.63
N ARG A 384 -2.35 13.86 -9.15
CA ARG A 384 -2.59 15.27 -8.82
C ARG A 384 -3.10 16.05 -10.02
N LEU A 385 -2.38 15.98 -11.15
CA LEU A 385 -2.77 16.67 -12.39
C LEU A 385 -4.13 16.19 -12.93
N GLN A 386 -4.44 14.89 -12.76
CA GLN A 386 -5.75 14.37 -13.14
C GLN A 386 -6.85 14.90 -12.22
N ALA A 387 -6.63 14.90 -10.91
CA ALA A 387 -7.57 15.43 -9.94
C ALA A 387 -7.86 16.93 -10.18
N GLU A 388 -6.84 17.72 -10.51
CA GLU A 388 -6.97 19.14 -10.84
C GLU A 388 -7.76 19.34 -12.14
N ARG A 389 -7.52 18.53 -13.18
CA ARG A 389 -8.35 18.57 -14.42
C ARG A 389 -9.81 18.22 -14.18
N GLU A 390 -10.09 17.35 -13.21
CA GLU A 390 -11.45 16.97 -12.81
C GLU A 390 -12.07 17.96 -11.81
N GLY A 391 -11.31 18.94 -11.32
CA GLY A 391 -11.74 19.96 -10.36
C GLY A 391 -11.87 19.46 -8.92
N LEU A 392 -11.26 18.30 -8.60
CA LEU A 392 -11.30 17.73 -7.24
C LEU A 392 -10.51 18.59 -6.24
N ASP A 393 -9.42 19.21 -6.70
CA ASP A 393 -8.63 20.18 -5.92
C ASP A 393 -9.49 21.32 -5.36
N LYS A 394 -10.43 21.82 -6.18
CA LYS A 394 -11.38 22.86 -5.77
C LYS A 394 -12.35 22.35 -4.72
N VAL A 395 -12.87 21.13 -4.86
CA VAL A 395 -13.74 20.53 -3.84
C VAL A 395 -13.01 20.44 -2.50
N PHE A 396 -11.74 19.99 -2.49
CA PHE A 396 -10.94 19.88 -1.27
C PHE A 396 -10.62 21.26 -0.67
N THR A 397 -10.19 22.21 -1.48
CA THR A 397 -9.81 23.54 -0.99
C THR A 397 -11.02 24.36 -0.54
N ASP A 398 -12.16 24.27 -1.24
CA ASP A 398 -13.43 24.91 -0.83
C ASP A 398 -13.97 24.32 0.49
N PHE A 399 -13.74 23.03 0.72
CA PHE A 399 -14.03 22.37 2.01
C PHE A 399 -13.10 22.84 3.14
N GLY A 400 -11.96 23.43 2.82
CA GLY A 400 -10.94 23.86 3.79
C GLY A 400 -9.88 22.81 4.09
N ALA A 401 -9.67 21.86 3.17
CA ALA A 401 -8.56 20.91 3.22
C ALA A 401 -7.29 21.49 2.59
N GLU A 402 -6.14 20.99 3.05
CA GLU A 402 -4.84 21.31 2.49
C GLU A 402 -4.58 20.39 1.28
N TRP A 403 -4.59 20.96 0.07
CA TRP A 403 -4.22 20.25 -1.17
C TRP A 403 -2.71 20.26 -1.34
N ARG A 404 -2.09 19.10 -1.38
CA ARG A 404 -0.65 18.90 -1.32
C ARG A 404 -0.06 18.36 -2.62
N ASN A 405 1.27 18.43 -2.77
CA ASN A 405 2.01 17.70 -3.80
C ASN A 405 2.14 16.23 -3.44
N ALA A 406 2.49 15.40 -4.45
CA ALA A 406 2.60 13.96 -4.30
C ALA A 406 3.79 13.54 -3.42
N GLY A 407 3.61 12.51 -2.62
CA GLY A 407 4.64 11.91 -1.76
C GLY A 407 4.03 11.02 -0.68
N CYS A 408 4.87 10.34 0.10
CA CYS A 408 4.45 9.50 1.23
C CYS A 408 3.89 10.33 2.39
N SER A 409 4.38 11.57 2.58
CA SER A 409 3.84 12.53 3.54
C SER A 409 3.66 11.93 4.94
N MET A 410 2.53 12.23 5.59
CA MET A 410 2.21 11.78 6.94
C MET A 410 2.07 10.26 7.08
N CYS A 411 1.93 9.49 5.98
CA CYS A 411 1.90 8.03 6.06
C CYS A 411 3.16 7.45 6.72
N LEU A 412 4.31 8.04 6.47
CA LEU A 412 5.61 7.63 7.04
C LEU A 412 6.16 8.64 8.04
N GLY A 413 5.82 9.93 7.90
CA GLY A 413 6.30 10.98 8.79
C GLY A 413 7.80 11.26 8.68
N MET A 414 8.41 11.01 7.53
CA MET A 414 9.83 11.32 7.23
C MET A 414 10.04 12.71 6.63
N ASN A 415 8.97 13.45 6.41
CA ASN A 415 8.96 14.82 5.95
C ASN A 415 8.30 15.73 7.01
N PRO A 416 8.17 17.05 6.80
CA PRO A 416 7.53 17.95 7.75
C PRO A 416 6.04 17.69 8.03
N ASP A 417 5.38 16.82 7.25
CA ASP A 417 3.96 16.49 7.42
C ASP A 417 3.78 15.51 8.59
N THR A 418 3.87 16.02 9.80
CA THR A 418 3.71 15.22 11.03
C THR A 418 2.65 15.79 11.94
N MET A 419 2.22 15.00 12.91
CA MET A 419 1.30 15.36 13.96
C MET A 419 2.05 15.68 15.25
N ALA A 420 1.48 16.58 16.04
CA ALA A 420 1.97 16.89 17.39
C ALA A 420 1.62 15.75 18.39
N PRO A 421 2.36 15.66 19.52
CA PRO A 421 2.04 14.72 20.58
C PRO A 421 0.60 14.91 21.10
N GLY A 422 -0.12 13.82 21.24
CA GLY A 422 -1.51 13.81 21.72
C GLY A 422 -2.56 14.03 20.62
N GLU A 423 -2.17 14.52 19.44
CA GLU A 423 -3.11 14.62 18.32
C GLU A 423 -3.59 13.24 17.85
N ARG A 424 -4.84 13.20 17.40
CA ARG A 424 -5.51 12.00 16.94
C ARG A 424 -5.95 12.16 15.50
N SER A 425 -5.63 11.19 14.67
CA SER A 425 -6.03 11.21 13.25
C SER A 425 -6.95 10.07 12.84
N ALA A 426 -7.82 10.35 11.87
CA ALA A 426 -8.39 9.37 10.97
C ALA A 426 -7.57 9.40 9.67
N SER A 427 -6.97 8.27 9.30
CA SER A 427 -5.96 8.22 8.26
C SER A 427 -6.19 7.08 7.27
N THR A 428 -6.07 7.36 5.99
CA THR A 428 -6.12 6.33 4.94
C THR A 428 -4.78 5.62 4.70
N SER A 429 -3.78 5.88 5.55
CA SER A 429 -2.50 5.14 5.53
C SER A 429 -2.66 3.65 5.86
N ASN A 430 -1.56 2.92 5.85
CA ASN A 430 -1.54 1.47 6.03
C ASN A 430 -1.10 1.02 7.42
N ARG A 431 -0.39 1.88 8.17
CA ARG A 431 0.18 1.58 9.49
C ARG A 431 -0.17 2.64 10.51
N ASN A 432 -0.40 2.21 11.76
CA ASN A 432 -0.77 3.08 12.88
C ASN A 432 -0.04 2.74 14.18
N PHE A 433 1.15 2.13 14.12
CA PHE A 433 1.91 1.90 15.34
C PHE A 433 2.35 3.21 16.00
N GLU A 434 2.69 3.13 17.27
CA GLU A 434 3.03 4.26 18.13
C GLU A 434 4.05 5.21 17.48
N GLY A 435 3.69 6.48 17.37
CA GLY A 435 4.55 7.53 16.80
C GLY A 435 4.70 7.52 15.28
N ARG A 436 3.99 6.68 14.54
CA ARG A 436 4.13 6.54 13.07
C ARG A 436 3.93 7.85 12.31
N GLN A 437 2.93 8.65 12.70
CA GLN A 437 2.60 9.93 12.06
C GLN A 437 3.13 11.15 12.83
N GLY A 438 4.01 10.93 13.79
CA GLY A 438 4.59 11.93 14.67
C GLY A 438 4.72 11.39 16.10
N LYS A 439 5.75 11.78 16.82
CA LYS A 439 6.01 11.29 18.18
C LYS A 439 4.80 11.54 19.09
N GLY A 440 4.24 10.48 19.70
CA GLY A 440 3.09 10.55 20.59
C GLY A 440 1.75 10.80 19.89
N SER A 441 1.70 10.74 18.55
CA SER A 441 0.46 10.83 17.78
C SER A 441 -0.35 9.54 17.84
N ARG A 442 -1.65 9.62 17.65
CA ARG A 442 -2.63 8.53 17.71
C ARG A 442 -3.36 8.41 16.40
N THR A 443 -3.33 7.25 15.76
CA THR A 443 -3.85 7.08 14.41
C THR A 443 -4.88 5.96 14.34
N HIS A 444 -6.05 6.28 13.79
CA HIS A 444 -7.08 5.33 13.37
C HIS A 444 -7.00 5.12 11.87
N LEU A 445 -6.78 3.89 11.42
CA LEU A 445 -6.84 3.54 10.00
C LEU A 445 -8.30 3.43 9.57
N VAL A 446 -8.61 4.08 8.46
CA VAL A 446 -9.97 4.19 7.92
C VAL A 446 -9.95 4.17 6.38
N SER A 447 -11.11 3.94 5.77
CA SER A 447 -11.29 4.11 4.32
C SER A 447 -11.37 5.59 3.92
N PRO A 448 -11.15 5.95 2.64
CA PRO A 448 -11.26 7.34 2.16
C PRO A 448 -12.62 8.00 2.47
N VAL A 449 -13.70 7.25 2.32
CA VAL A 449 -15.05 7.77 2.58
C VAL A 449 -15.33 7.98 4.07
N VAL A 450 -14.77 7.10 4.93
CA VAL A 450 -14.83 7.26 6.40
C VAL A 450 -13.96 8.44 6.83
N ALA A 451 -12.77 8.61 6.27
CA ALA A 451 -11.91 9.78 6.53
C ALA A 451 -12.63 11.08 6.16
N ALA A 452 -13.25 11.14 4.98
CA ALA A 452 -14.01 12.30 4.53
C ALA A 452 -15.22 12.61 5.43
N ALA A 453 -16.02 11.60 5.79
CA ALA A 453 -17.14 11.78 6.71
C ALA A 453 -16.70 12.24 8.10
N THR A 454 -15.58 11.69 8.57
CA THR A 454 -14.96 12.10 9.84
C THR A 454 -14.51 13.56 9.80
N ALA A 455 -13.98 14.04 8.66
CA ALA A 455 -13.61 15.45 8.49
C ALA A 455 -14.81 16.41 8.59
N VAL A 456 -16.01 15.95 8.19
CA VAL A 456 -17.24 16.73 8.29
C VAL A 456 -17.75 16.79 9.74
N ARG A 457 -17.69 15.66 10.47
CA ARG A 457 -18.26 15.56 11.82
C ARG A 457 -17.30 15.87 12.97
N GLY A 458 -16.00 15.68 12.74
CA GLY A 458 -14.99 15.79 13.80
C GLY A 458 -14.87 14.55 14.70
N THR A 459 -15.72 13.54 14.49
CA THR A 459 -15.65 12.22 15.14
C THR A 459 -15.67 11.11 14.09
N LEU A 460 -15.16 9.91 14.42
CA LEU A 460 -15.16 8.78 13.47
C LEU A 460 -16.56 8.53 12.92
N SER A 461 -16.72 8.64 11.61
CA SER A 461 -18.05 8.62 10.96
C SER A 461 -17.97 8.02 9.56
N SER A 462 -19.06 7.40 9.13
CA SER A 462 -19.26 6.97 7.75
C SER A 462 -20.15 7.97 6.99
N PRO A 463 -20.23 7.90 5.65
CA PRO A 463 -21.14 8.73 4.88
C PRO A 463 -22.61 8.59 5.29
N ALA A 464 -23.01 7.44 5.83
CA ALA A 464 -24.37 7.20 6.33
C ALA A 464 -24.70 8.02 7.59
N ASP A 465 -23.69 8.58 8.25
CA ASP A 465 -23.87 9.42 9.46
C ASP A 465 -24.01 10.91 9.12
N LEU A 466 -23.99 11.30 7.83
CA LEU A 466 -24.09 12.65 7.31
C LEU A 466 -25.46 12.97 6.77
#